data_e63cd112a4102153f35c1db4816cd4c4
#
_entry.id   e63cd112a4102153f35c1db4816cd4c4
#
_cell.length_a   1.000
_cell.length_b   1.000
_cell.length_c   1.000
_cell.angle_alpha   90.00
_cell.angle_beta   90.00
_cell.angle_gamma   90.00
#
_symmetry.space_group_name_H-M   'P 1'
#
loop_
_entity.id
_entity.type
_entity.pdbx_description
1 polymer ?
#
loop_
_entity_poly.entity_id
_entity_poly.type
_entity_poly.pdbx_seq_one_letter_code
_entity_poly.pdbx_strand_id
1 'polypeptide(L)'
;MNPTAVYTVVFSPTGTSRKIAAAVAQGVARHGGSCNATANTAAGADAGTNAAAGSAAKAFTTIDLTHAAGKPPVLPADAAAVFAVPVYGGRVAPAALERLQEIRGEGTPAVVLAVYGNRAFGTAVAQLAAFVAERGFVPVAAGAFVGEHSYSTPGTPIAEGRPDTQDLAEAAAFGARIGQKLAHGETGPIDAAKLREPHTPLLSKLRFIRFVLGYRRRQKRNPVALLPAGDAARCTQCGRCVALCPTQAIARGDELHTDPARCIRCCA
;
A
#
# COMPACT_ATOMS: atom_id res chain seq x y z
N MET A 1 22.68 -13.25 -3.30
CA MET A 1 21.79 -14.21 -2.59
C MET A 1 20.46 -14.27 -3.34
N ASN A 2 20.06 -15.45 -3.82
CA ASN A 2 18.72 -15.61 -4.41
C ASN A 2 17.72 -15.81 -3.25
N PRO A 3 16.67 -15.00 -3.15
CA PRO A 3 15.68 -15.22 -2.09
C PRO A 3 14.95 -16.55 -2.29
N THR A 4 14.82 -17.32 -1.20
CA THR A 4 14.10 -18.63 -1.21
C THR A 4 12.60 -18.43 -1.32
N ALA A 5 12.09 -17.28 -0.86
CA ALA A 5 10.68 -16.87 -0.93
C ALA A 5 10.57 -15.35 -1.09
N VAL A 6 9.51 -14.91 -1.77
CA VAL A 6 9.16 -13.51 -1.88
C VAL A 6 7.82 -13.28 -1.20
N TYR A 7 7.75 -12.29 -0.32
CA TYR A 7 6.55 -11.88 0.38
C TYR A 7 6.13 -10.48 -0.04
N THR A 8 4.84 -10.24 -0.21
CA THR A 8 4.29 -8.88 -0.21
C THR A 8 3.61 -8.62 1.12
N VAL A 9 3.92 -7.50 1.74
CA VAL A 9 3.31 -7.04 3.00
C VAL A 9 2.58 -5.73 2.69
N VAL A 10 1.25 -5.76 2.71
CA VAL A 10 0.45 -4.66 2.18
C VAL A 10 -0.62 -4.17 3.14
N PHE A 11 -0.83 -2.84 3.14
CA PHE A 11 -2.04 -2.20 3.60
C PHE A 11 -2.65 -1.46 2.41
N SER A 12 -3.84 -1.89 1.94
CA SER A 12 -4.35 -1.44 0.64
C SER A 12 -5.88 -1.41 0.59
N PRO A 13 -6.55 -0.45 1.26
CA PRO A 13 -8.01 -0.37 1.32
C PRO A 13 -8.70 -0.36 -0.05
N THR A 14 -8.13 0.34 -1.04
CA THR A 14 -8.65 0.42 -2.42
C THR A 14 -8.01 -0.58 -3.38
N GLY A 15 -7.12 -1.46 -2.90
CA GLY A 15 -6.42 -2.43 -3.74
C GLY A 15 -5.21 -1.88 -4.53
N THR A 16 -5.01 -0.57 -4.58
CA THR A 16 -3.98 0.09 -5.40
C THR A 16 -2.56 -0.30 -4.99
N SER A 17 -2.21 -0.20 -3.69
CA SER A 17 -0.88 -0.60 -3.18
C SER A 17 -0.62 -2.08 -3.38
N ARG A 18 -1.65 -2.94 -3.27
CA ARG A 18 -1.56 -4.37 -3.53
C ARG A 18 -1.19 -4.69 -4.98
N LYS A 19 -1.77 -3.98 -5.96
CA LYS A 19 -1.44 -4.16 -7.38
C LYS A 19 0.03 -3.84 -7.66
N ILE A 20 0.54 -2.72 -7.13
CA ILE A 20 1.95 -2.32 -7.28
C ILE A 20 2.87 -3.33 -6.58
N ALA A 21 2.56 -3.73 -5.33
CA ALA A 21 3.36 -4.73 -4.61
C ALA A 21 3.46 -6.05 -5.37
N ALA A 22 2.34 -6.52 -5.93
CA ALA A 22 2.30 -7.75 -6.71
C ALA A 22 3.18 -7.67 -7.96
N ALA A 23 3.13 -6.55 -8.70
CA ALA A 23 3.96 -6.35 -9.88
C ALA A 23 5.46 -6.33 -9.53
N VAL A 24 5.85 -5.61 -8.46
CA VAL A 24 7.24 -5.58 -7.99
C VAL A 24 7.69 -6.96 -7.53
N ALA A 25 6.89 -7.66 -6.71
CA ALA A 25 7.23 -8.99 -6.20
C ALA A 25 7.38 -10.01 -7.33
N GLN A 26 6.53 -9.94 -8.36
CA GLN A 26 6.66 -10.78 -9.56
C GLN A 26 7.96 -10.52 -10.31
N GLY A 27 8.39 -9.27 -10.40
CA GLY A 27 9.67 -8.91 -10.97
C GLY A 27 10.85 -9.48 -10.18
N VAL A 28 10.82 -9.33 -8.84
CA VAL A 28 11.84 -9.89 -7.93
C VAL A 28 11.95 -11.40 -8.09
N ALA A 29 10.82 -12.11 -8.06
CA ALA A 29 10.79 -13.56 -8.12
C ALA A 29 11.31 -14.13 -9.44
N ARG A 30 11.04 -13.47 -10.58
CA ARG A 30 11.50 -13.93 -11.91
C ARG A 30 13.02 -13.94 -12.07
N HIS A 31 13.73 -13.11 -11.33
CA HIS A 31 15.19 -12.96 -11.43
C HIS A 31 15.93 -13.53 -10.21
N GLY A 32 15.21 -13.97 -9.18
CA GLY A 32 15.76 -14.56 -7.96
C GLY A 32 16.00 -16.08 -8.01
N GLY A 33 15.80 -16.76 -9.14
CA GLY A 33 15.92 -18.24 -9.23
C GLY A 33 14.64 -18.94 -8.71
N SER A 34 14.51 -20.24 -9.01
CA SER A 34 13.33 -21.07 -8.74
C SER A 34 12.87 -20.98 -7.27
N CYS A 35 11.86 -20.17 -7.00
CA CYS A 35 11.18 -20.21 -5.71
C CYS A 35 10.23 -21.42 -5.68
N ASN A 36 10.59 -22.47 -4.96
CA ASN A 36 9.66 -23.53 -4.60
C ASN A 36 8.60 -22.97 -3.66
N ALA A 37 7.41 -22.76 -4.19
CA ALA A 37 6.23 -22.38 -3.38
C ALA A 37 5.79 -23.58 -2.55
N THR A 38 6.33 -23.74 -1.33
CA THR A 38 5.68 -24.56 -0.31
C THR A 38 4.50 -23.75 0.24
N ALA A 39 3.30 -24.17 -0.18
CA ALA A 39 2.05 -23.65 0.33
C ALA A 39 1.94 -23.96 1.82
N ASN A 40 2.13 -22.98 2.68
CA ASN A 40 1.65 -23.02 4.05
C ASN A 40 0.42 -22.12 4.14
N THR A 41 -0.74 -22.76 4.02
CA THR A 41 -2.06 -22.20 4.27
C THR A 41 -2.23 -21.98 5.77
N ALA A 42 -2.09 -20.73 6.20
CA ALA A 42 -2.67 -20.27 7.45
C ALA A 42 -3.92 -19.46 7.11
N ALA A 43 -5.04 -19.96 7.58
CA ALA A 43 -6.40 -19.61 7.27
C ALA A 43 -6.73 -18.12 7.32
N GLY A 44 -7.46 -17.69 6.30
CA GLY A 44 -8.06 -16.37 6.14
C GLY A 44 -8.54 -16.25 4.71
N ALA A 45 -9.37 -17.21 4.26
CA ALA A 45 -9.95 -17.18 2.92
C ALA A 45 -11.01 -16.08 2.83
N ASP A 46 -10.84 -15.17 1.86
CA ASP A 46 -12.03 -14.73 1.13
C ASP A 46 -11.68 -14.56 -0.35
N ALA A 47 -12.44 -15.33 -1.15
CA ALA A 47 -12.25 -15.53 -2.56
C ALA A 47 -12.93 -14.38 -3.32
N GLY A 48 -12.13 -13.45 -3.81
CA GLY A 48 -12.53 -12.54 -4.89
C GLY A 48 -12.01 -13.10 -6.20
N THR A 49 -12.81 -13.95 -6.84
CA THR A 49 -12.56 -14.49 -8.18
C THR A 49 -12.56 -13.39 -9.23
N ASN A 50 -11.40 -13.15 -9.84
CA ASN A 50 -11.32 -12.72 -11.22
C ASN A 50 -10.37 -13.68 -11.95
N ALA A 51 -10.98 -14.68 -12.54
CA ALA A 51 -10.32 -15.63 -13.44
C ALA A 51 -10.07 -14.94 -14.78
N ALA A 52 -8.80 -14.73 -15.12
CA ALA A 52 -8.36 -14.65 -16.50
C ALA A 52 -6.91 -15.13 -16.58
N ALA A 53 -6.75 -16.24 -17.28
CA ALA A 53 -5.56 -16.79 -17.94
C ALA A 53 -4.42 -17.34 -17.04
N GLY A 54 -4.26 -18.67 -17.11
CA GLY A 54 -2.97 -19.38 -16.93
C GLY A 54 -2.57 -19.61 -15.48
N SER A 55 -2.80 -20.82 -14.99
CA SER A 55 -2.29 -21.36 -13.74
C SER A 55 -0.73 -21.41 -13.72
N ALA A 56 -0.09 -20.25 -13.59
CA ALA A 56 1.27 -20.17 -13.11
C ALA A 56 1.19 -20.01 -11.59
N ALA A 57 1.79 -20.91 -10.82
CA ALA A 57 1.91 -20.82 -9.36
C ALA A 57 2.36 -19.39 -8.99
N LYS A 58 1.68 -18.74 -8.01
CA LYS A 58 2.04 -17.40 -7.56
C LYS A 58 3.49 -17.41 -7.12
N ALA A 59 4.32 -16.62 -7.78
CA ALA A 59 5.75 -16.51 -7.51
C ALA A 59 6.04 -15.82 -6.14
N PHE A 60 5.02 -15.45 -5.35
CA PHE A 60 5.14 -14.78 -4.06
C PHE A 60 3.93 -15.03 -3.17
N THR A 61 4.11 -14.84 -1.86
CA THR A 61 3.06 -14.94 -0.84
C THR A 61 2.63 -13.55 -0.38
N THR A 62 1.32 -13.30 -0.25
CA THR A 62 0.79 -12.00 0.21
C THR A 62 0.38 -12.07 1.68
N ILE A 63 0.93 -11.16 2.48
CA ILE A 63 0.50 -10.84 3.84
C ILE A 63 -0.30 -9.54 3.74
N ASP A 64 -1.62 -9.66 3.72
CA ASP A 64 -2.52 -8.50 3.62
C ASP A 64 -2.97 -8.05 5.00
N LEU A 65 -2.50 -6.89 5.40
CA LEU A 65 -2.78 -6.27 6.69
C LEU A 65 -3.86 -5.18 6.60
N THR A 66 -4.61 -5.14 5.50
CA THR A 66 -5.68 -4.14 5.29
C THR A 66 -6.78 -4.30 6.36
N HIS A 67 -7.17 -5.52 6.62
CA HIS A 67 -8.07 -5.86 7.71
C HIS A 67 -7.29 -6.43 8.89
N ALA A 68 -7.91 -6.43 10.08
CA ALA A 68 -7.31 -7.08 11.23
C ALA A 68 -7.17 -8.58 10.95
N ALA A 69 -5.95 -9.05 10.92
CA ALA A 69 -5.59 -10.47 10.74
C ALA A 69 -4.90 -11.00 11.99
N GLY A 70 -4.71 -12.30 12.04
CA GLY A 70 -3.86 -12.92 13.07
C GLY A 70 -2.42 -12.39 13.02
N LYS A 71 -1.60 -12.81 13.98
CA LYS A 71 -0.19 -12.41 14.06
C LYS A 71 0.55 -12.81 12.78
N PRO A 72 1.21 -11.87 12.07
CA PRO A 72 1.97 -12.18 10.88
C PRO A 72 3.20 -13.05 11.23
N PRO A 73 3.68 -13.87 10.26
CA PRO A 73 4.89 -14.66 10.47
C PRO A 73 6.13 -13.76 10.61
N VAL A 74 7.16 -14.27 11.27
CA VAL A 74 8.51 -13.71 11.20
C VAL A 74 9.12 -14.14 9.87
N LEU A 75 9.69 -13.19 9.11
CA LEU A 75 10.26 -13.47 7.80
C LEU A 75 11.77 -13.75 7.92
N PRO A 76 12.27 -14.86 7.34
CA PRO A 76 13.67 -15.26 7.49
C PRO A 76 14.62 -14.42 6.63
N ALA A 77 15.91 -14.47 6.94
CA ALA A 77 16.96 -13.69 6.28
C ALA A 77 17.16 -14.05 4.80
N ASP A 78 16.83 -15.27 4.41
CA ASP A 78 16.95 -15.77 3.04
C ASP A 78 15.72 -15.51 2.17
N ALA A 79 14.70 -14.85 2.70
CA ALA A 79 13.55 -14.36 1.95
C ALA A 79 13.75 -12.91 1.48
N ALA A 80 12.80 -12.41 0.68
CA ALA A 80 12.66 -10.98 0.35
C ALA A 80 11.25 -10.50 0.66
N ALA A 81 11.12 -9.30 1.21
CA ALA A 81 9.84 -8.68 1.55
C ALA A 81 9.59 -7.41 0.73
N VAL A 82 8.40 -7.28 0.13
CA VAL A 82 7.96 -6.08 -0.60
C VAL A 82 6.84 -5.43 0.20
N PHE A 83 7.16 -4.33 0.87
CA PHE A 83 6.21 -3.52 1.63
C PHE A 83 5.57 -2.48 0.72
N ALA A 84 4.24 -2.39 0.71
CA ALA A 84 3.53 -1.34 -0.03
C ALA A 84 2.37 -0.76 0.78
N VAL A 85 2.41 0.56 0.94
CA VAL A 85 1.45 1.31 1.75
C VAL A 85 0.98 2.58 1.05
N PRO A 86 -0.24 3.07 1.32
CA PRO A 86 -0.71 4.34 0.80
C PRO A 86 -0.12 5.53 1.56
N VAL A 87 0.00 6.64 0.84
CA VAL A 87 0.46 7.92 1.38
C VAL A 87 -0.72 8.80 1.74
N TYR A 88 -0.79 9.21 3.00
CA TYR A 88 -1.78 10.16 3.51
C TYR A 88 -1.08 11.43 4.00
N GLY A 89 -1.33 12.55 3.30
CA GLY A 89 -0.75 13.84 3.65
C GLY A 89 0.79 13.89 3.60
N GLY A 90 1.42 13.12 2.69
CA GLY A 90 2.88 13.06 2.53
C GLY A 90 3.59 12.14 3.53
N ARG A 91 2.84 11.31 4.26
CA ARG A 91 3.34 10.32 5.23
C ARG A 91 2.69 8.97 5.00
N VAL A 92 3.25 7.92 5.58
CA VAL A 92 2.57 6.62 5.62
C VAL A 92 1.23 6.76 6.35
N ALA A 93 0.19 6.14 5.81
CA ALA A 93 -1.12 6.11 6.48
C ALA A 93 -0.97 5.57 7.92
N PRO A 94 -1.46 6.29 8.96
CA PRO A 94 -1.28 5.87 10.36
C PRO A 94 -1.78 4.44 10.62
N ALA A 95 -2.94 4.08 10.08
CA ALA A 95 -3.48 2.74 10.19
C ALA A 95 -2.57 1.66 9.57
N ALA A 96 -1.80 1.99 8.52
CA ALA A 96 -0.82 1.07 7.95
C ALA A 96 0.33 0.81 8.92
N LEU A 97 0.87 1.86 9.56
CA LEU A 97 1.94 1.71 10.57
C LEU A 97 1.46 0.88 11.77
N GLU A 98 0.23 1.10 12.21
CA GLU A 98 -0.38 0.33 13.30
C GLU A 98 -0.48 -1.17 12.93
N ARG A 99 -0.95 -1.50 11.73
CA ARG A 99 -1.05 -2.88 11.25
C ARG A 99 0.31 -3.55 11.05
N LEU A 100 1.33 -2.77 10.67
CA LEU A 100 2.69 -3.27 10.46
C LEU A 100 3.47 -3.45 11.77
N GLN A 101 2.94 -3.09 12.95
CA GLN A 101 3.70 -3.17 14.21
C GLN A 101 4.15 -4.58 14.57
N GLU A 102 3.36 -5.58 14.22
CA GLU A 102 3.61 -6.99 14.57
C GLU A 102 4.54 -7.71 13.58
N ILE A 103 4.79 -7.13 12.39
CA ILE A 103 5.66 -7.79 11.40
C ILE A 103 7.12 -7.76 11.89
N ARG A 104 7.85 -8.85 11.68
CA ARG A 104 9.26 -8.98 12.05
C ARG A 104 10.05 -9.65 10.93
N GLY A 105 11.29 -9.25 10.79
CA GLY A 105 12.29 -9.87 9.92
C GLY A 105 13.55 -10.24 10.69
N GLU A 106 14.29 -11.20 10.20
CA GLU A 106 15.57 -11.67 10.75
C GLU A 106 16.75 -11.26 9.85
N GLY A 107 16.85 -9.95 9.55
CA GLY A 107 17.77 -9.43 8.54
C GLY A 107 17.24 -9.57 7.12
N THR A 108 15.93 -9.78 6.95
CA THR A 108 15.27 -9.98 5.67
C THR A 108 15.41 -8.75 4.76
N PRO A 109 15.94 -8.89 3.52
CA PRO A 109 15.96 -7.82 2.53
C PRO A 109 14.54 -7.28 2.25
N ALA A 110 14.37 -5.96 2.33
CA ALA A 110 13.09 -5.30 2.17
C ALA A 110 13.09 -4.27 1.04
N VAL A 111 12.05 -4.31 0.21
CA VAL A 111 11.70 -3.29 -0.76
C VAL A 111 10.58 -2.46 -0.16
N VAL A 112 10.74 -1.15 -0.06
CA VAL A 112 9.74 -0.26 0.54
C VAL A 112 9.09 0.62 -0.53
N LEU A 113 7.77 0.54 -0.63
CA LEU A 113 6.98 1.21 -1.66
C LEU A 113 5.92 2.11 -1.02
N ALA A 114 5.91 3.37 -1.44
CA ALA A 114 4.85 4.32 -1.12
C ALA A 114 3.97 4.55 -2.35
N VAL A 115 2.65 4.36 -2.21
CA VAL A 115 1.70 4.60 -3.31
C VAL A 115 0.92 5.87 -3.02
N TYR A 116 0.97 6.84 -3.93
CA TYR A 116 0.44 8.19 -3.70
C TYR A 116 -0.43 8.68 -4.87
N GLY A 117 -1.34 9.60 -4.55
CA GLY A 117 -2.31 10.15 -5.50
C GLY A 117 -1.75 11.27 -6.37
N ASN A 118 -0.64 11.05 -7.08
CA ASN A 118 -0.04 11.91 -8.12
C ASN A 118 0.32 13.35 -7.71
N ARG A 119 0.43 13.66 -6.42
CA ARG A 119 0.80 14.99 -5.97
C ARG A 119 2.18 15.04 -5.32
N ALA A 120 2.33 14.34 -4.20
CA ALA A 120 3.55 14.28 -3.42
C ALA A 120 3.52 13.07 -2.50
N PHE A 121 4.64 12.37 -2.35
CA PHE A 121 4.77 11.28 -1.39
C PHE A 121 5.44 11.74 -0.07
N GLY A 122 5.96 12.96 -0.01
CA GLY A 122 6.56 13.55 1.18
C GLY A 122 7.70 12.73 1.76
N THR A 123 7.57 12.42 3.04
CA THR A 123 8.54 11.59 3.77
C THR A 123 8.12 10.13 3.89
N ALA A 124 7.04 9.72 3.21
CA ALA A 124 6.45 8.39 3.41
C ALA A 124 7.43 7.23 3.14
N VAL A 125 8.24 7.33 2.09
CA VAL A 125 9.23 6.29 1.75
C VAL A 125 10.30 6.17 2.82
N ALA A 126 10.88 7.30 3.26
CA ALA A 126 11.89 7.32 4.32
C ALA A 126 11.30 6.84 5.65
N GLN A 127 10.06 7.25 5.97
CA GLN A 127 9.36 6.81 7.16
C GLN A 127 9.12 5.30 7.16
N LEU A 128 8.68 4.72 6.02
CA LEU A 128 8.48 3.27 5.91
C LEU A 128 9.80 2.51 6.03
N ALA A 129 10.86 3.00 5.37
CA ALA A 129 12.18 2.37 5.44
C ALA A 129 12.72 2.31 6.88
N ALA A 130 12.66 3.43 7.61
CA ALA A 130 13.07 3.48 9.02
C ALA A 130 12.20 2.52 9.87
N PHE A 131 10.89 2.55 9.65
CA PHE A 131 9.95 1.72 10.40
C PHE A 131 10.20 0.21 10.24
N VAL A 132 10.46 -0.27 9.02
CA VAL A 132 10.73 -1.70 8.80
C VAL A 132 12.15 -2.07 9.26
N ALA A 133 13.13 -1.16 9.18
CA ALA A 133 14.47 -1.38 9.71
C ALA A 133 14.46 -1.64 11.23
N GLU A 134 13.67 -0.88 12.00
CA GLU A 134 13.47 -1.10 13.43
C GLU A 134 12.86 -2.48 13.75
N ARG A 135 12.31 -3.18 12.74
CA ARG A 135 11.64 -4.49 12.87
C ARG A 135 12.47 -5.62 12.30
N GLY A 136 13.78 -5.41 12.14
CA GLY A 136 14.72 -6.44 11.72
C GLY A 136 14.78 -6.67 10.21
N PHE A 137 14.23 -5.77 9.40
CA PHE A 137 14.39 -5.80 7.94
C PHE A 137 15.56 -4.94 7.48
N VAL A 138 16.14 -5.27 6.33
CA VAL A 138 17.18 -4.47 5.68
C VAL A 138 16.58 -3.82 4.43
N PRO A 139 16.25 -2.52 4.44
CA PRO A 139 15.77 -1.82 3.25
C PRO A 139 16.83 -1.81 2.15
N VAL A 140 16.66 -2.60 1.09
CA VAL A 140 17.61 -2.74 -0.03
C VAL A 140 17.20 -1.94 -1.26
N ALA A 141 15.92 -1.58 -1.36
CA ALA A 141 15.38 -0.75 -2.42
C ALA A 141 14.17 0.05 -1.93
N ALA A 142 13.93 1.20 -2.57
CA ALA A 142 12.79 2.05 -2.25
C ALA A 142 12.19 2.65 -3.52
N GLY A 143 10.87 2.85 -3.54
CA GLY A 143 10.16 3.45 -4.66
C GLY A 143 8.89 4.18 -4.25
N ALA A 144 8.48 5.13 -5.09
CA ALA A 144 7.18 5.79 -4.98
C ALA A 144 6.44 5.62 -6.31
N PHE A 145 5.20 5.14 -6.24
CA PHE A 145 4.37 4.86 -7.41
C PHE A 145 3.07 5.64 -7.36
N VAL A 146 2.60 6.06 -8.52
CA VAL A 146 1.32 6.77 -8.63
C VAL A 146 0.18 5.76 -8.57
N GLY A 147 -0.88 6.14 -7.86
CA GLY A 147 -2.15 5.45 -7.87
C GLY A 147 -3.29 6.46 -7.92
N GLU A 148 -4.47 6.04 -8.29
CA GLU A 148 -5.64 6.90 -8.26
C GLU A 148 -5.87 7.45 -6.86
N HIS A 149 -6.10 8.76 -6.78
CA HIS A 149 -6.32 9.43 -5.50
C HIS A 149 -7.71 9.06 -4.95
N SER A 150 -7.81 8.77 -3.66
CA SER A 150 -9.08 8.42 -2.99
C SER A 150 -10.19 9.46 -3.18
N TYR A 151 -9.84 10.72 -3.46
CA TYR A 151 -10.80 11.80 -3.72
C TYR A 151 -10.99 12.08 -5.22
N SER A 152 -10.53 11.18 -6.10
CA SER A 152 -10.84 11.26 -7.53
C SER A 152 -12.34 11.11 -7.75
N THR A 153 -12.89 11.96 -8.60
CA THR A 153 -14.31 11.92 -8.99
C THR A 153 -14.40 12.20 -10.49
N PRO A 154 -15.49 11.81 -11.18
CA PRO A 154 -15.68 12.12 -12.60
C PRO A 154 -15.56 13.63 -12.92
N GLY A 155 -15.96 14.51 -11.98
CA GLY A 155 -15.84 15.96 -12.13
C GLY A 155 -14.47 16.54 -11.79
N THR A 156 -13.62 15.76 -11.08
CA THR A 156 -12.26 16.16 -10.69
C THR A 156 -11.39 14.90 -10.67
N PRO A 157 -10.99 14.38 -11.84
CA PRO A 157 -10.18 13.18 -11.92
C PRO A 157 -8.75 13.47 -11.43
N ILE A 158 -8.23 12.61 -10.57
CA ILE A 158 -6.87 12.71 -10.01
C ILE A 158 -6.19 11.35 -10.19
N ALA A 159 -5.34 11.22 -11.20
CA ALA A 159 -4.69 9.97 -11.59
C ALA A 159 -5.72 8.83 -11.79
N GLU A 160 -6.83 9.14 -12.44
CA GLU A 160 -7.91 8.19 -12.71
C GLU A 160 -7.40 6.95 -13.43
N GLY A 161 -7.87 5.79 -12.99
CA GLY A 161 -7.48 4.49 -13.56
C GLY A 161 -6.07 4.01 -13.21
N ARG A 162 -5.27 4.78 -12.44
CA ARG A 162 -3.92 4.38 -12.06
C ARG A 162 -3.92 3.46 -10.81
N PRO A 163 -3.02 2.44 -10.73
CA PRO A 163 -2.00 2.11 -11.71
C PRO A 163 -2.59 1.44 -12.95
N ASP A 164 -2.17 1.91 -14.12
CA ASP A 164 -2.50 1.32 -15.41
C ASP A 164 -1.50 0.22 -15.81
N THR A 165 -1.62 -0.30 -17.03
CA THR A 165 -0.74 -1.36 -17.54
C THR A 165 0.71 -0.92 -17.64
N GLN A 166 0.97 0.36 -17.96
CA GLN A 166 2.33 0.90 -18.04
C GLN A 166 2.94 1.01 -16.64
N ASP A 167 2.19 1.51 -15.65
CA ASP A 167 2.65 1.57 -14.26
C ASP A 167 3.02 0.20 -13.71
N LEU A 168 2.19 -0.80 -14.01
CA LEU A 168 2.44 -2.17 -13.56
C LEU A 168 3.65 -2.77 -14.27
N ALA A 169 3.88 -2.45 -15.55
CA ALA A 169 5.09 -2.87 -16.26
C ALA A 169 6.34 -2.20 -15.68
N GLU A 170 6.29 -0.91 -15.38
CA GLU A 170 7.37 -0.17 -14.71
C GLU A 170 7.66 -0.73 -13.31
N ALA A 171 6.62 -1.05 -12.54
CA ALA A 171 6.75 -1.69 -11.24
C ALA A 171 7.40 -3.09 -11.34
N ALA A 172 7.01 -3.89 -12.32
CA ALA A 172 7.61 -5.20 -12.58
C ALA A 172 9.07 -5.08 -13.01
N ALA A 173 9.40 -4.12 -13.89
CA ALA A 173 10.78 -3.84 -14.30
C ALA A 173 11.64 -3.35 -13.12
N PHE A 174 11.08 -2.54 -12.22
CA PHE A 174 11.74 -2.15 -10.98
C PHE A 174 12.03 -3.37 -10.10
N GLY A 175 11.06 -4.27 -9.94
CA GLY A 175 11.24 -5.53 -9.22
C GLY A 175 12.31 -6.43 -9.84
N ALA A 176 12.36 -6.51 -11.18
CA ALA A 176 13.37 -7.28 -11.89
C ALA A 176 14.81 -6.80 -11.59
N ARG A 177 15.03 -5.49 -11.59
CA ARG A 177 16.34 -4.90 -11.21
C ARG A 177 16.72 -5.24 -9.77
N ILE A 178 15.72 -5.28 -8.85
CA ILE A 178 15.97 -5.67 -7.47
C ILE A 178 16.30 -7.15 -7.37
N GLY A 179 15.60 -8.03 -8.08
CA GLY A 179 15.93 -9.46 -8.14
C GLY A 179 17.36 -9.70 -8.61
N GLN A 180 17.80 -9.00 -9.66
CA GLN A 180 19.19 -9.05 -10.13
C GLN A 180 20.17 -8.56 -9.07
N LYS A 181 19.89 -7.41 -8.42
CA LYS A 181 20.72 -6.86 -7.33
C LYS A 181 20.90 -7.88 -6.19
N LEU A 182 19.81 -8.51 -5.76
CA LEU A 182 19.85 -9.54 -4.72
C LEU A 182 20.64 -10.77 -5.16
N ALA A 183 20.47 -11.21 -6.41
CA ALA A 183 21.22 -12.34 -6.98
C ALA A 183 22.75 -12.10 -6.97
N HIS A 184 23.18 -10.86 -7.18
CA HIS A 184 24.59 -10.46 -7.06
C HIS A 184 25.08 -10.27 -5.61
N GLY A 185 24.23 -10.52 -4.61
CA GLY A 185 24.61 -10.40 -3.20
C GLY A 185 24.61 -8.95 -2.67
N GLU A 186 24.06 -8.01 -3.45
CA GLU A 186 23.97 -6.60 -3.05
C GLU A 186 22.79 -6.37 -2.10
N THR A 187 22.94 -6.77 -0.85
CA THR A 187 21.92 -6.69 0.20
C THR A 187 22.14 -5.54 1.18
N GLY A 188 23.09 -4.65 0.92
CA GLY A 188 23.39 -3.52 1.78
C GLY A 188 22.19 -2.55 1.89
N PRO A 189 22.01 -1.90 3.08
CA PRO A 189 20.91 -0.97 3.30
C PRO A 189 21.06 0.28 2.43
N ILE A 190 19.93 0.79 1.94
CA ILE A 190 19.86 2.06 1.22
C ILE A 190 19.49 3.21 2.15
N ASP A 191 19.90 4.42 1.78
CA ASP A 191 19.39 5.64 2.38
C ASP A 191 18.13 6.12 1.63
N ALA A 192 16.96 5.68 2.10
CA ALA A 192 15.68 6.04 1.50
C ALA A 192 15.36 7.56 1.62
N ALA A 193 16.02 8.30 2.48
CA ALA A 193 15.86 9.76 2.58
C ALA A 193 16.42 10.50 1.36
N LYS A 194 17.30 9.85 0.59
CA LYS A 194 17.80 10.38 -0.69
C LYS A 194 16.80 10.31 -1.83
N LEU A 195 15.72 9.55 -1.70
CA LEU A 195 14.66 9.53 -2.69
C LEU A 195 13.93 10.88 -2.71
N ARG A 196 14.17 11.65 -3.75
CA ARG A 196 13.62 13.00 -3.88
C ARG A 196 12.28 12.96 -4.60
N GLU A 197 11.36 13.81 -4.15
CA GLU A 197 10.14 14.10 -4.89
C GLU A 197 10.43 14.79 -6.22
N PRO A 198 9.55 14.60 -7.24
CA PRO A 198 9.57 15.41 -8.43
C PRO A 198 9.52 16.90 -8.06
N HIS A 199 10.30 17.72 -8.78
CA HIS A 199 10.36 19.15 -8.51
C HIS A 199 9.00 19.81 -8.69
N THR A 200 8.46 20.35 -7.61
CA THR A 200 7.20 21.14 -7.66
C THR A 200 7.56 22.62 -7.73
N PRO A 201 7.12 23.35 -8.77
CA PRO A 201 7.38 24.79 -8.90
C PRO A 201 6.91 25.57 -7.67
N LEU A 202 7.68 26.56 -7.25
CA LEU A 202 7.42 27.36 -6.05
C LEU A 202 6.01 27.99 -6.06
N LEU A 203 5.57 28.49 -7.23
CA LEU A 203 4.25 29.09 -7.40
C LEU A 203 3.12 28.06 -7.10
N SER A 204 3.28 26.82 -7.52
CA SER A 204 2.33 25.74 -7.23
C SER A 204 2.29 25.40 -5.74
N LYS A 205 3.43 25.43 -5.05
CA LYS A 205 3.50 25.28 -3.59
C LYS A 205 2.76 26.40 -2.87
N LEU A 206 2.98 27.65 -3.26
CA LEU A 206 2.29 28.83 -2.67
C LEU A 206 0.77 28.78 -2.91
N ARG A 207 0.34 28.45 -4.12
CA ARG A 207 -1.10 28.25 -4.43
C ARG A 207 -1.73 27.18 -3.54
N PHE A 208 -1.02 26.09 -3.35
CA PHE A 208 -1.50 25.01 -2.49
C PHE A 208 -1.56 25.42 -1.00
N ILE A 209 -0.55 26.11 -0.48
CA ILE A 209 -0.57 26.62 0.90
C ILE A 209 -1.79 27.55 1.09
N ARG A 210 -2.04 28.46 0.16
CA ARG A 210 -3.25 29.33 0.20
C ARG A 210 -4.54 28.52 0.19
N PHE A 211 -4.62 27.48 -0.66
CA PHE A 211 -5.77 26.57 -0.69
C PHE A 211 -5.97 25.88 0.66
N VAL A 212 -4.92 25.29 1.24
CA VAL A 212 -5.00 24.60 2.53
C VAL A 212 -5.40 25.55 3.68
N LEU A 213 -4.84 26.76 3.70
CA LEU A 213 -5.21 27.75 4.71
C LEU A 213 -6.68 28.19 4.56
N GLY A 214 -7.14 28.41 3.33
CA GLY A 214 -8.54 28.72 3.04
C GLY A 214 -9.49 27.59 3.40
N TYR A 215 -9.10 26.35 3.10
CA TYR A 215 -9.86 25.15 3.49
C TYR A 215 -9.96 25.02 5.01
N ARG A 216 -8.83 25.13 5.74
CA ARG A 216 -8.81 25.08 7.22
C ARG A 216 -9.67 26.17 7.84
N ARG A 217 -9.67 27.39 7.30
CA ARG A 217 -10.53 28.49 7.78
C ARG A 217 -12.02 28.17 7.56
N ARG A 218 -12.38 27.63 6.39
CA ARG A 218 -13.76 27.18 6.11
C ARG A 218 -14.20 26.06 7.03
N GLN A 219 -13.36 25.04 7.24
CA GLN A 219 -13.66 23.94 8.13
C GLN A 219 -13.82 24.36 9.60
N LYS A 220 -13.09 25.41 10.05
CA LYS A 220 -13.31 25.97 11.39
C LYS A 220 -14.64 26.71 11.52
N ARG A 221 -15.13 27.34 10.44
CA ARG A 221 -16.40 28.08 10.45
C ARG A 221 -17.61 27.18 10.25
N ASN A 222 -17.51 26.26 9.32
CA ASN A 222 -18.55 25.28 8.98
C ASN A 222 -17.90 23.91 8.88
N PRO A 223 -17.80 23.15 9.98
CA PRO A 223 -17.23 21.81 9.99
C PRO A 223 -18.12 20.87 9.16
N VAL A 224 -17.62 20.44 8.03
CA VAL A 224 -18.26 19.38 7.22
C VAL A 224 -17.62 18.06 7.59
N ALA A 225 -18.41 17.14 8.11
CA ALA A 225 -17.97 15.78 8.33
C ALA A 225 -17.85 15.09 6.96
N LEU A 226 -16.61 14.88 6.49
CA LEU A 226 -16.32 14.11 5.26
C LEU A 226 -16.37 12.61 5.58
N LEU A 227 -17.55 12.11 5.88
CA LEU A 227 -17.80 10.71 6.14
C LEU A 227 -18.63 10.12 5.01
N PRO A 228 -18.47 8.81 4.70
CA PRO A 228 -19.39 8.12 3.82
C PRO A 228 -20.80 8.23 4.37
N ALA A 229 -21.74 8.63 3.55
CA ALA A 229 -23.16 8.66 3.87
C ALA A 229 -23.86 7.55 3.10
N GLY A 230 -24.55 6.66 3.81
CA GLY A 230 -25.39 5.64 3.20
C GLY A 230 -26.68 6.25 2.65
N ASP A 231 -27.14 5.75 1.51
CA ASP A 231 -28.45 6.08 0.95
C ASP A 231 -29.44 5.00 1.36
N ALA A 232 -30.39 5.34 2.23
CA ALA A 232 -31.38 4.42 2.76
C ALA A 232 -32.26 3.79 1.66
N ALA A 233 -32.57 4.53 0.60
CA ALA A 233 -33.37 4.02 -0.52
C ALA A 233 -32.64 2.97 -1.37
N ARG A 234 -31.32 2.99 -1.36
CA ARG A 234 -30.45 2.07 -2.12
C ARG A 234 -29.81 0.98 -1.26
N CYS A 235 -29.86 1.11 0.05
CA CYS A 235 -29.26 0.17 0.98
C CYS A 235 -30.04 -1.13 1.04
N THR A 236 -29.44 -2.23 0.62
CA THR A 236 -29.99 -3.58 0.72
C THR A 236 -29.51 -4.35 1.94
N GLN A 237 -28.75 -3.72 2.83
CA GLN A 237 -28.10 -4.33 3.99
C GLN A 237 -27.22 -5.57 3.65
N CYS A 238 -26.63 -5.58 2.45
CA CYS A 238 -25.82 -6.70 1.99
C CYS A 238 -24.48 -6.85 2.77
N GLY A 239 -24.11 -5.89 3.61
CA GLY A 239 -22.88 -5.91 4.43
C GLY A 239 -21.59 -5.66 3.67
N ARG A 240 -21.61 -5.31 2.38
CA ARG A 240 -20.41 -5.07 1.57
C ARG A 240 -19.56 -3.91 2.14
N CYS A 241 -20.19 -2.81 2.56
CA CYS A 241 -19.52 -1.66 3.17
C CYS A 241 -18.85 -2.04 4.51
N VAL A 242 -19.46 -2.95 5.27
CA VAL A 242 -18.88 -3.49 6.51
C VAL A 242 -17.63 -4.33 6.20
N ALA A 243 -17.73 -5.24 5.24
CA ALA A 243 -16.63 -6.11 4.84
C ALA A 243 -15.44 -5.34 4.24
N LEU A 244 -15.69 -4.28 3.48
CA LEU A 244 -14.64 -3.45 2.87
C LEU A 244 -13.98 -2.49 3.85
N CYS A 245 -14.62 -2.18 5.00
CA CYS A 245 -14.09 -1.20 5.94
C CYS A 245 -12.88 -1.73 6.73
N PRO A 246 -11.65 -1.24 6.49
CA PRO A 246 -10.45 -1.76 7.13
C PRO A 246 -10.39 -1.49 8.64
N THR A 247 -11.14 -0.51 9.12
CA THR A 247 -11.16 -0.08 10.52
C THR A 247 -12.48 -0.38 11.23
N GLN A 248 -13.38 -1.13 10.56
CA GLN A 248 -14.69 -1.47 11.11
C GLN A 248 -15.49 -0.23 11.58
N ALA A 249 -15.38 0.88 10.83
CA ALA A 249 -16.11 2.11 11.10
C ALA A 249 -17.59 2.02 10.72
N ILE A 250 -18.01 0.97 10.02
CA ILE A 250 -19.40 0.68 9.65
C ILE A 250 -19.76 -0.67 10.27
N ALA A 251 -20.81 -0.69 11.07
CA ALA A 251 -21.26 -1.89 11.75
C ALA A 251 -22.34 -2.64 10.94
N ARG A 252 -22.40 -3.96 11.12
CA ARG A 252 -23.47 -4.78 10.51
C ARG A 252 -24.78 -4.47 11.22
N GLY A 253 -25.83 -4.23 10.45
CA GLY A 253 -27.13 -3.79 10.95
C GLY A 253 -27.26 -2.28 11.13
N ASP A 254 -26.16 -1.54 10.92
CA ASP A 254 -26.12 -0.06 10.94
C ASP A 254 -25.27 0.47 9.79
N GLU A 255 -25.52 -0.07 8.58
CA GLU A 255 -24.74 0.21 7.37
C GLU A 255 -24.83 1.67 6.89
N LEU A 256 -25.83 2.41 7.37
CA LEU A 256 -26.03 3.81 7.02
C LEU A 256 -25.23 4.77 7.89
N HIS A 257 -24.71 4.28 9.02
CA HIS A 257 -23.92 5.07 9.96
C HIS A 257 -22.43 4.73 9.86
N THR A 258 -21.59 5.77 9.83
CA THR A 258 -20.15 5.63 9.86
C THR A 258 -19.58 6.25 11.13
N ASP A 259 -18.90 5.47 11.95
CA ASP A 259 -18.20 5.94 13.15
C ASP A 259 -17.06 6.91 12.76
N PRO A 260 -17.17 8.21 13.11
CA PRO A 260 -16.16 9.21 12.77
C PRO A 260 -14.82 8.99 13.47
N ALA A 261 -14.79 8.33 14.61
CA ALA A 261 -13.56 8.06 15.36
C ALA A 261 -12.73 6.95 14.71
N ARG A 262 -13.39 6.01 14.02
CA ARG A 262 -12.74 4.89 13.33
C ARG A 262 -12.48 5.16 11.86
N CYS A 263 -13.23 6.05 11.23
CA CYS A 263 -13.14 6.27 9.77
C CYS A 263 -11.84 6.96 9.37
N ILE A 264 -10.98 6.25 8.65
CA ILE A 264 -9.71 6.75 8.09
C ILE A 264 -9.87 7.44 6.74
N ARG A 265 -11.07 7.55 6.20
CA ARG A 265 -11.40 8.18 4.90
C ARG A 265 -10.62 7.56 3.73
N CYS A 266 -10.51 6.24 3.72
CA CYS A 266 -9.78 5.49 2.68
C CYS A 266 -10.52 5.43 1.33
N CYS A 267 -11.83 5.68 1.32
CA CYS A 267 -12.70 5.58 0.13
C CYS A 267 -12.72 4.18 -0.52
N ALA A 268 -12.63 3.12 0.31
CA ALA A 268 -12.73 1.72 -0.13
C ALA A 268 -14.14 1.37 -0.61
#